data_e5e29e07ca0d7327d7c01ab1adabc25d
#
_entry.id   e5e29e07ca0d7327d7c01ab1adabc25d
#
_cell.length_a   1.000
_cell.length_b   1.000
_cell.length_c   1.000
_cell.angle_alpha   90.00
_cell.angle_beta   90.00
_cell.angle_gamma   90.00
#
_symmetry.space_group_name_H-M   'P 1'
#
loop_
_entity.id
_entity.type
_entity.pdbx_description
1 polymer ?
#
loop_
_entity_poly.entity_id
_entity_poly.type
_entity_poly.pdbx_seq_one_letter_code
_entity_poly.pdbx_strand_id
1 'polypeptide(L)'
;MPAKVIVRDLSKRYGGVEAVRGVNFAIEAGEIFGLLGPNGAGKTTTLECLVGLREADAGVLEVCGLDARKQPGEVKQRIGVALQSTALQDKITPREALKLFGAFYRKRAEPAALLARFALTEKADARFDTLSGGQRQRLALALAFVNKPELVLLDEPTTGLDPAARRELHAEILQMKRDGHTVLLTTHYLDEAEQLCDRIAIIDRGRV
;
A
#
# COMPACT_ATOMS: atom_id res chain seq x y z
N MET A 1 -2.24 -19.30 -10.03
CA MET A 1 -1.63 -19.24 -8.67
C MET A 1 -2.74 -18.95 -7.67
N PRO A 2 -2.64 -19.30 -6.39
CA PRO A 2 -3.70 -18.96 -5.43
C PRO A 2 -3.81 -17.44 -5.29
N ALA A 3 -5.06 -16.96 -5.15
CA ALA A 3 -5.31 -15.53 -4.94
C ALA A 3 -4.66 -15.05 -3.62
N LYS A 4 -4.02 -13.88 -3.65
CA LYS A 4 -3.46 -13.22 -2.46
C LYS A 4 -4.47 -12.37 -1.73
N VAL A 5 -5.47 -11.86 -2.45
CA VAL A 5 -6.59 -11.11 -1.87
C VAL A 5 -7.88 -11.60 -2.48
N ILE A 6 -8.89 -11.81 -1.65
CA ILE A 6 -10.26 -12.10 -2.08
C ILE A 6 -11.18 -11.13 -1.35
N VAL A 7 -11.93 -10.35 -2.11
CA VAL A 7 -12.97 -9.45 -1.62
C VAL A 7 -14.31 -9.89 -2.20
N ARG A 8 -15.29 -10.17 -1.34
CA ARG A 8 -16.65 -10.53 -1.75
C ARG A 8 -17.67 -9.70 -0.98
N ASP A 9 -18.54 -9.02 -1.72
CA ASP A 9 -19.64 -8.22 -1.22
C ASP A 9 -19.25 -7.21 -0.13
N LEU A 10 -18.02 -6.66 -0.23
CA LEU A 10 -17.52 -5.68 0.72
C LEU A 10 -18.41 -4.46 0.73
N SER A 11 -18.90 -4.10 1.92
CA SER A 11 -19.72 -2.92 2.13
C SER A 11 -19.23 -2.13 3.34
N LYS A 12 -19.26 -0.79 3.23
CA LYS A 12 -18.92 0.15 4.29
C LYS A 12 -19.74 1.41 4.21
N ARG A 13 -20.32 1.80 5.35
CA ARG A 13 -21.09 3.05 5.52
C ARG A 13 -20.43 3.98 6.53
N TYR A 14 -20.60 5.26 6.31
CA TYR A 14 -20.28 6.32 7.26
C TYR A 14 -21.53 7.19 7.45
N GLY A 15 -22.20 7.03 8.58
CA GLY A 15 -23.50 7.68 8.77
C GLY A 15 -24.51 7.28 7.69
N GLY A 16 -25.00 8.26 6.92
CA GLY A 16 -25.94 8.05 5.81
C GLY A 16 -25.31 7.69 4.47
N VAL A 17 -23.97 7.71 4.35
CA VAL A 17 -23.26 7.54 3.07
C VAL A 17 -22.68 6.14 2.97
N GLU A 18 -23.07 5.39 1.93
CA GLU A 18 -22.44 4.13 1.56
C GLU A 18 -21.18 4.40 0.74
N ALA A 19 -20.03 4.31 1.39
CA ALA A 19 -18.73 4.53 0.73
C ALA A 19 -18.29 3.33 -0.12
N VAL A 20 -18.67 2.11 0.26
CA VAL A 20 -18.42 0.87 -0.48
C VAL A 20 -19.69 0.04 -0.49
N ARG A 21 -20.09 -0.47 -1.67
CA ARG A 21 -21.41 -1.05 -1.95
C ARG A 21 -21.29 -2.41 -2.65
N GLY A 22 -20.97 -3.46 -1.90
CA GLY A 22 -20.87 -4.81 -2.44
C GLY A 22 -19.73 -4.96 -3.45
N VAL A 23 -18.54 -4.46 -3.13
CA VAL A 23 -17.37 -4.56 -3.99
C VAL A 23 -16.82 -5.97 -4.01
N ASN A 24 -16.51 -6.46 -5.23
CA ASN A 24 -16.03 -7.81 -5.48
C ASN A 24 -14.80 -7.75 -6.39
N PHE A 25 -13.67 -8.34 -5.95
CA PHE A 25 -12.48 -8.59 -6.78
C PHE A 25 -11.56 -9.63 -6.13
N ALA A 26 -10.62 -10.15 -6.91
CA ALA A 26 -9.54 -11.00 -6.41
C ALA A 26 -8.22 -10.57 -7.04
N ILE A 27 -7.13 -10.71 -6.27
CA ILE A 27 -5.76 -10.37 -6.68
C ILE A 27 -4.95 -11.67 -6.67
N GLU A 28 -4.35 -12.00 -7.80
CA GLU A 28 -3.49 -13.17 -7.94
C GLU A 28 -2.08 -12.91 -7.36
N ALA A 29 -1.38 -13.99 -7.01
CA ALA A 29 -0.01 -13.87 -6.53
C ALA A 29 0.93 -13.36 -7.62
N GLY A 30 1.74 -12.35 -7.30
CA GLY A 30 2.77 -11.79 -8.20
C GLY A 30 2.26 -10.79 -9.24
N GLU A 31 0.97 -10.40 -9.22
CA GLU A 31 0.46 -9.34 -10.08
C GLU A 31 0.51 -7.96 -9.42
N ILE A 32 0.50 -6.93 -10.25
CA ILE A 32 0.15 -5.56 -9.85
C ILE A 32 -1.32 -5.35 -10.20
N PHE A 33 -2.16 -5.15 -9.20
CA PHE A 33 -3.59 -4.91 -9.34
C PHE A 33 -3.93 -3.46 -9.02
N GLY A 34 -4.64 -2.78 -9.91
CA GLY A 34 -5.06 -1.39 -9.75
C GLY A 34 -6.51 -1.25 -9.31
N LEU A 35 -6.77 -0.42 -8.29
CA LEU A 35 -8.09 0.13 -8.02
C LEU A 35 -8.15 1.54 -8.59
N LEU A 36 -8.77 1.70 -9.76
CA LEU A 36 -8.90 2.97 -10.47
C LEU A 36 -10.24 3.62 -10.16
N GLY A 37 -10.27 4.92 -9.97
CA GLY A 37 -11.52 5.66 -9.81
C GLY A 37 -11.32 7.08 -9.31
N PRO A 38 -12.34 7.94 -9.39
CA PRO A 38 -12.25 9.32 -8.94
C PRO A 38 -12.08 9.43 -7.41
N ASN A 39 -11.76 10.63 -6.94
CA ASN A 39 -11.71 10.89 -5.50
C ASN A 39 -13.10 10.70 -4.89
N GLY A 40 -13.14 10.03 -3.72
CA GLY A 40 -14.40 9.68 -3.06
C GLY A 40 -15.11 8.45 -3.62
N ALA A 41 -14.55 7.74 -4.61
CA ALA A 41 -15.16 6.53 -5.17
C ALA A 41 -15.17 5.32 -4.22
N GLY A 42 -14.41 5.34 -3.11
CA GLY A 42 -14.32 4.26 -2.14
C GLY A 42 -13.01 3.47 -2.18
N LYS A 43 -12.00 3.89 -2.97
CA LYS A 43 -10.69 3.22 -3.10
C LYS A 43 -9.97 3.09 -1.75
N THR A 44 -9.68 4.23 -1.10
CA THR A 44 -9.00 4.27 0.20
C THR A 44 -9.79 3.52 1.27
N THR A 45 -11.13 3.66 1.31
CA THR A 45 -11.97 2.91 2.25
C THR A 45 -11.86 1.40 2.04
N THR A 46 -11.83 0.94 0.78
CA THR A 46 -11.63 -0.48 0.45
C THR A 46 -10.27 -0.96 0.93
N LEU A 47 -9.21 -0.18 0.67
CA LEU A 47 -7.86 -0.49 1.12
C LEU A 47 -7.77 -0.50 2.66
N GLU A 48 -8.33 0.50 3.35
CA GLU A 48 -8.36 0.57 4.82
C GLU A 48 -9.10 -0.62 5.45
N CYS A 49 -10.16 -1.13 4.81
CA CYS A 49 -10.84 -2.35 5.26
C CYS A 49 -9.95 -3.59 5.12
N LEU A 50 -9.21 -3.71 4.00
CA LEU A 50 -8.29 -4.83 3.77
C LEU A 50 -7.15 -4.90 4.80
N VAL A 51 -6.62 -3.74 5.20
CA VAL A 51 -5.50 -3.67 6.16
C VAL A 51 -5.96 -3.63 7.62
N GLY A 52 -7.27 -3.65 7.86
CA GLY A 52 -7.84 -3.61 9.20
C GLY A 52 -7.66 -2.28 9.93
N LEU A 53 -7.59 -1.17 9.18
CA LEU A 53 -7.68 0.20 9.71
C LEU A 53 -9.14 0.66 9.85
N ARG A 54 -10.02 0.05 9.07
CA ARG A 54 -11.47 0.23 9.14
C ARG A 54 -12.16 -1.13 9.22
N GLU A 55 -13.19 -1.22 10.04
CA GLU A 55 -14.03 -2.40 10.08
C GLU A 55 -15.05 -2.35 8.94
N ALA A 56 -15.11 -3.41 8.14
CA ALA A 56 -16.14 -3.58 7.12
C ALA A 56 -17.49 -3.90 7.77
N ASP A 57 -18.58 -3.32 7.26
CA ASP A 57 -19.92 -3.59 7.79
C ASP A 57 -20.43 -4.96 7.30
N ALA A 58 -20.07 -5.36 6.07
CA ALA A 58 -20.41 -6.66 5.49
C ALA A 58 -19.33 -7.12 4.50
N GLY A 59 -19.41 -8.39 4.12
CA GLY A 59 -18.54 -9.01 3.12
C GLY A 59 -17.45 -9.89 3.68
N VAL A 60 -16.76 -10.59 2.78
CA VAL A 60 -15.62 -11.46 3.07
C VAL A 60 -14.34 -10.75 2.61
N LEU A 61 -13.37 -10.68 3.50
CA LEU A 61 -12.04 -10.12 3.25
C LEU A 61 -10.99 -11.18 3.59
N GLU A 62 -10.39 -11.77 2.57
CA GLU A 62 -9.29 -12.72 2.74
C GLU A 62 -8.00 -12.11 2.18
N VAL A 63 -6.96 -12.07 3.00
CA VAL A 63 -5.66 -11.48 2.66
C VAL A 63 -4.56 -12.46 3.02
N CYS A 64 -3.74 -12.84 2.05
CA CYS A 64 -2.69 -13.83 2.20
C CYS A 64 -3.20 -15.17 2.80
N GLY A 65 -4.42 -15.59 2.42
CA GLY A 65 -5.07 -16.80 2.92
C GLY A 65 -5.61 -16.70 4.36
N LEU A 66 -5.73 -15.50 4.91
CA LEU A 66 -6.24 -15.23 6.25
C LEU A 66 -7.50 -14.37 6.18
N ASP A 67 -8.49 -14.66 7.02
CA ASP A 67 -9.64 -13.78 7.22
C ASP A 67 -9.18 -12.49 7.93
N ALA A 68 -9.21 -11.38 7.19
CA ALA A 68 -8.68 -10.10 7.67
C ALA A 68 -9.45 -9.54 8.88
N ARG A 69 -10.71 -9.94 9.07
CA ARG A 69 -11.53 -9.51 10.21
C ARG A 69 -11.24 -10.32 11.48
N LYS A 70 -10.97 -11.64 11.32
CA LYS A 70 -10.72 -12.55 12.45
C LYS A 70 -9.25 -12.55 12.88
N GLN A 71 -8.34 -12.33 11.94
CA GLN A 71 -6.88 -12.47 12.15
C GLN A 71 -6.10 -11.21 11.73
N PRO A 72 -6.55 -9.98 12.11
CA PRO A 72 -5.93 -8.75 11.62
C PRO A 72 -4.46 -8.62 12.02
N GLY A 73 -4.07 -9.15 13.16
CA GLY A 73 -2.66 -9.15 13.62
C GLY A 73 -1.76 -9.99 12.73
N GLU A 74 -2.22 -11.18 12.32
CA GLU A 74 -1.46 -12.06 11.43
C GLU A 74 -1.41 -11.52 9.99
N VAL A 75 -2.49 -10.89 9.52
CA VAL A 75 -2.50 -10.18 8.23
C VAL A 75 -1.43 -9.09 8.22
N LYS A 76 -1.40 -8.23 9.26
CA LYS A 76 -0.40 -7.14 9.38
C LYS A 76 1.04 -7.63 9.38
N GLN A 77 1.32 -8.85 9.81
CA GLN A 77 2.66 -9.44 9.73
C GLN A 77 3.09 -9.79 8.29
N ARG A 78 2.14 -9.90 7.34
CA ARG A 78 2.37 -10.35 5.95
C ARG A 78 2.23 -9.25 4.91
N ILE A 79 1.64 -8.12 5.26
CA ILE A 79 1.40 -7.01 4.34
C ILE A 79 2.31 -5.83 4.65
N GLY A 80 2.68 -5.09 3.61
CA GLY A 80 3.29 -3.77 3.70
C GLY A 80 2.31 -2.71 3.21
N VAL A 81 2.24 -1.58 3.87
CA VAL A 81 1.27 -0.52 3.53
C VAL A 81 1.97 0.82 3.44
N ALA A 82 1.82 1.51 2.30
CA ALA A 82 2.16 2.91 2.15
C ALA A 82 0.87 3.69 1.87
N LEU A 83 0.42 4.45 2.86
CA LEU A 83 -0.76 5.31 2.74
C LEU A 83 -0.40 6.62 2.03
N GLN A 84 -1.40 7.33 1.53
CA GLN A 84 -1.28 8.60 0.81
C GLN A 84 -0.45 9.65 1.57
N SER A 85 -0.53 9.66 2.89
CA SER A 85 0.30 10.53 3.73
C SER A 85 1.00 9.73 4.82
N THR A 86 2.33 9.84 4.88
CA THR A 86 3.12 9.28 5.97
C THR A 86 3.56 10.43 6.86
N ALA A 87 2.95 10.54 8.03
CA ALA A 87 3.36 11.51 9.05
C ALA A 87 4.27 10.81 10.08
N LEU A 88 5.51 11.23 10.11
CA LEU A 88 6.48 10.84 11.14
C LEU A 88 6.83 12.05 11.99
N GLN A 89 7.44 11.83 13.16
CA GLN A 89 7.97 12.92 13.95
C GLN A 89 9.07 13.67 13.17
N ASP A 90 9.07 15.00 13.21
CA ASP A 90 9.96 15.85 12.43
C ASP A 90 11.45 15.50 12.60
N LYS A 91 11.86 15.13 13.80
CA LYS A 91 13.26 14.87 14.14
C LYS A 91 13.73 13.43 13.94
N ILE A 92 12.80 12.48 13.66
CA ILE A 92 13.18 11.09 13.43
C ILE A 92 13.98 10.96 12.14
N THR A 93 14.99 10.12 12.12
CA THR A 93 15.75 9.81 10.91
C THR A 93 15.19 8.59 10.19
N PRO A 94 15.43 8.42 8.86
CA PRO A 94 15.07 7.22 8.13
C PRO A 94 15.55 5.93 8.79
N ARG A 95 16.78 5.91 9.27
CA ARG A 95 17.36 4.76 9.98
C ARG A 95 16.61 4.44 11.26
N GLU A 96 16.30 5.44 12.07
CA GLU A 96 15.55 5.26 13.32
C GLU A 96 14.12 4.81 13.05
N ALA A 97 13.45 5.40 12.05
CA ALA A 97 12.12 5.00 11.65
C ALA A 97 12.08 3.52 11.22
N LEU A 98 12.99 3.09 10.35
CA LEU A 98 13.07 1.69 9.92
C LEU A 98 13.36 0.72 11.08
N LYS A 99 14.22 1.10 12.04
CA LYS A 99 14.47 0.30 13.24
C LYS A 99 13.22 0.22 14.12
N LEU A 100 12.58 1.36 14.37
CA LEU A 100 11.38 1.46 15.22
C LEU A 100 10.24 0.62 14.65
N PHE A 101 9.88 0.83 13.38
CA PHE A 101 8.78 0.10 12.76
C PHE A 101 9.11 -1.38 12.58
N GLY A 102 10.36 -1.73 12.26
CA GLY A 102 10.80 -3.13 12.17
C GLY A 102 10.65 -3.89 13.49
N ALA A 103 10.73 -3.21 14.64
CA ALA A 103 10.59 -3.83 15.96
C ALA A 103 9.18 -4.39 16.25
N PHE A 104 8.14 -3.94 15.51
CA PHE A 104 6.78 -4.46 15.66
C PHE A 104 6.54 -5.80 14.96
N TYR A 105 7.51 -6.28 14.15
CA TYR A 105 7.33 -7.46 13.31
C TYR A 105 8.23 -8.61 13.73
N ARG A 106 7.71 -9.83 13.59
CA ARG A 106 8.46 -11.08 13.86
C ARG A 106 9.59 -11.29 12.84
N LYS A 107 9.29 -11.03 11.55
CA LYS A 107 10.28 -11.02 10.47
C LYS A 107 10.55 -9.56 10.12
N ARG A 108 11.82 -9.19 10.01
CA ARG A 108 12.21 -7.83 9.68
C ARG A 108 13.35 -7.80 8.67
N ALA A 109 13.33 -6.80 7.83
CA ALA A 109 14.43 -6.48 6.93
C ALA A 109 15.50 -5.66 7.67
N GLU A 110 16.74 -5.77 7.23
CA GLU A 110 17.81 -4.94 7.75
C GLU A 110 17.63 -3.49 7.29
N PRO A 111 17.66 -2.49 8.19
CA PRO A 111 17.47 -1.08 7.83
C PRO A 111 18.44 -0.61 6.75
N ALA A 112 19.71 -1.03 6.79
CA ALA A 112 20.70 -0.65 5.78
C ALA A 112 20.33 -1.16 4.37
N ALA A 113 19.79 -2.37 4.26
CA ALA A 113 19.34 -2.93 3.00
C ALA A 113 18.15 -2.15 2.42
N LEU A 114 17.19 -1.75 3.28
CA LEU A 114 16.05 -0.92 2.85
C LEU A 114 16.48 0.48 2.44
N LEU A 115 17.39 1.12 3.19
CA LEU A 115 17.95 2.42 2.83
C LEU A 115 18.65 2.38 1.46
N ALA A 116 19.40 1.32 1.18
CA ALA A 116 20.07 1.14 -0.11
C ALA A 116 19.04 0.90 -1.24
N ARG A 117 18.08 -0.01 -1.03
CA ARG A 117 17.03 -0.33 -2.00
C ARG A 117 16.25 0.92 -2.44
N PHE A 118 15.84 1.76 -1.48
CA PHE A 118 15.01 2.93 -1.76
C PHE A 118 15.82 4.24 -1.94
N ALA A 119 17.12 4.14 -2.24
CA ALA A 119 18.01 5.28 -2.49
C ALA A 119 17.98 6.35 -1.38
N LEU A 120 18.02 5.90 -0.12
CA LEU A 120 18.01 6.74 1.08
C LEU A 120 19.32 6.65 1.89
N THR A 121 20.35 5.98 1.39
CA THR A 121 21.62 5.75 2.13
C THR A 121 22.26 7.06 2.56
N GLU A 122 22.36 8.04 1.67
CA GLU A 122 22.93 9.35 1.96
C GLU A 122 22.08 10.21 2.92
N LYS A 123 20.80 9.86 3.07
CA LYS A 123 19.84 10.53 3.94
C LYS A 123 19.48 9.72 5.17
N ALA A 124 20.19 8.62 5.41
CA ALA A 124 19.89 7.67 6.48
C ALA A 124 19.77 8.33 7.87
N ASP A 125 20.60 9.33 8.13
CA ASP A 125 20.69 10.04 9.40
C ASP A 125 20.21 11.51 9.31
N ALA A 126 19.58 11.90 8.18
CA ALA A 126 18.96 13.21 8.02
C ALA A 126 17.60 13.23 8.75
N ARG A 127 17.18 14.38 9.26
CA ARG A 127 15.88 14.54 9.91
C ARG A 127 14.75 14.45 8.89
N PHE A 128 13.61 13.86 9.27
CA PHE A 128 12.44 13.70 8.41
C PHE A 128 11.93 15.05 7.86
N ASP A 129 11.92 16.11 8.67
CA ASP A 129 11.48 17.44 8.24
C ASP A 129 12.35 18.04 7.13
N THR A 130 13.61 17.60 6.99
CA THR A 130 14.57 18.06 5.97
C THR A 130 14.50 17.26 4.66
N LEU A 131 13.71 16.17 4.61
CA LEU A 131 13.57 15.35 3.42
C LEU A 131 12.67 16.02 2.37
N SER A 132 13.03 15.90 1.08
CA SER A 132 12.15 16.29 -0.01
C SER A 132 10.90 15.40 -0.07
N GLY A 133 9.86 15.84 -0.80
CA GLY A 133 8.64 15.04 -1.00
C GLY A 133 8.93 13.64 -1.56
N GLY A 134 9.78 13.55 -2.59
CA GLY A 134 10.20 12.26 -3.15
C GLY A 134 10.99 11.39 -2.16
N GLN A 135 11.84 11.99 -1.32
CA GLN A 135 12.57 11.25 -0.27
C GLN A 135 11.62 10.74 0.83
N ARG A 136 10.62 11.52 1.21
CA ARG A 136 9.57 11.08 2.15
C ARG A 136 8.76 9.92 1.58
N GLN A 137 8.43 9.99 0.29
CA GLN A 137 7.72 8.90 -0.39
C GLN A 137 8.56 7.63 -0.46
N ARG A 138 9.86 7.72 -0.78
CA ARG A 138 10.77 6.57 -0.72
C ARG A 138 10.89 5.98 0.68
N LEU A 139 10.88 6.82 1.72
CA LEU A 139 10.85 6.34 3.11
C LEU A 139 9.53 5.63 3.44
N ALA A 140 8.40 6.15 2.99
CA ALA A 140 7.11 5.48 3.15
C ALA A 140 7.11 4.07 2.53
N LEU A 141 7.68 3.94 1.32
CA LEU A 141 7.86 2.63 0.69
C LEU A 141 8.83 1.75 1.48
N ALA A 142 9.97 2.27 1.92
CA ALA A 142 10.91 1.51 2.74
C ALA A 142 10.26 0.98 4.03
N LEU A 143 9.41 1.78 4.66
CA LEU A 143 8.64 1.38 5.84
C LEU A 143 7.62 0.27 5.52
N ALA A 144 7.01 0.27 4.34
CA ALA A 144 6.14 -0.81 3.89
C ALA A 144 6.89 -2.14 3.69
N PHE A 145 8.22 -2.13 3.59
CA PHE A 145 9.05 -3.32 3.40
C PHE A 145 9.74 -3.82 4.68
N VAL A 146 9.54 -3.18 5.82
CA VAL A 146 10.23 -3.55 7.08
C VAL A 146 9.98 -4.99 7.53
N ASN A 147 8.81 -5.56 7.21
CA ASN A 147 8.38 -6.91 7.59
C ASN A 147 8.57 -7.97 6.48
N LYS A 148 9.24 -7.65 5.38
CA LYS A 148 9.37 -8.51 4.20
C LYS A 148 8.01 -9.01 3.70
N PRO A 149 7.13 -8.11 3.24
CA PRO A 149 5.73 -8.41 2.96
C PRO A 149 5.55 -9.36 1.78
N GLU A 150 4.46 -10.14 1.80
CA GLU A 150 3.99 -10.93 0.67
C GLU A 150 3.09 -10.11 -0.28
N LEU A 151 2.41 -9.11 0.28
CA LEU A 151 1.52 -8.18 -0.42
C LEU A 151 1.84 -6.75 0.00
N VAL A 152 2.01 -5.86 -0.97
CA VAL A 152 2.24 -4.43 -0.77
C VAL A 152 1.00 -3.65 -1.21
N LEU A 153 0.49 -2.78 -0.34
CA LEU A 153 -0.66 -1.92 -0.63
C LEU A 153 -0.17 -0.47 -0.69
N LEU A 154 -0.47 0.19 -1.79
CA LEU A 154 -0.03 1.56 -2.09
C LEU A 154 -1.27 2.43 -2.35
N ASP A 155 -1.53 3.41 -1.47
CA ASP A 155 -2.66 4.32 -1.62
C ASP A 155 -2.21 5.62 -2.31
N GLU A 156 -2.59 5.78 -3.58
CA GLU A 156 -2.25 6.92 -4.45
C GLU A 156 -0.76 7.33 -4.39
N PRO A 157 0.18 6.40 -4.64
CA PRO A 157 1.59 6.57 -4.28
C PRO A 157 2.31 7.69 -5.04
N THR A 158 1.78 8.15 -6.17
CA THR A 158 2.41 9.18 -7.02
C THR A 158 1.81 10.56 -6.86
N THR A 159 0.77 10.69 -6.03
CA THR A 159 0.08 11.98 -5.83
C THR A 159 1.04 13.02 -5.26
N GLY A 160 1.08 14.20 -5.90
CA GLY A 160 1.94 15.31 -5.48
C GLY A 160 3.42 15.18 -5.84
N LEU A 161 3.82 14.14 -6.57
CA LEU A 161 5.18 13.99 -7.06
C LEU A 161 5.39 14.74 -8.38
N ASP A 162 6.58 15.28 -8.56
CA ASP A 162 7.02 15.78 -9.84
C ASP A 162 7.22 14.65 -10.86
N PRO A 163 7.29 14.95 -12.19
CA PRO A 163 7.36 13.93 -13.21
C PRO A 163 8.60 13.02 -13.14
N ALA A 164 9.72 13.49 -12.58
CA ALA A 164 10.92 12.68 -12.43
C ALA A 164 10.76 11.68 -11.29
N ALA A 165 10.33 12.15 -10.10
CA ALA A 165 10.05 11.32 -8.94
C ALA A 165 8.95 10.27 -9.24
N ARG A 166 7.94 10.64 -10.03
CA ARG A 166 6.89 9.70 -10.47
C ARG A 166 7.47 8.55 -11.30
N ARG A 167 8.32 8.85 -12.29
CA ARG A 167 8.97 7.80 -13.12
C ARG A 167 9.85 6.85 -12.29
N GLU A 168 10.58 7.39 -11.33
CA GLU A 168 11.41 6.59 -10.41
C GLU A 168 10.54 5.66 -9.56
N LEU A 169 9.42 6.18 -9.05
CA LEU A 169 8.48 5.37 -8.28
C LEU A 169 7.80 4.28 -9.13
N HIS A 170 7.41 4.58 -10.37
CA HIS A 170 6.90 3.57 -11.30
C HIS A 170 7.91 2.44 -11.52
N ALA A 171 9.19 2.78 -11.73
CA ALA A 171 10.25 1.78 -11.89
C ALA A 171 10.40 0.90 -10.64
N GLU A 172 10.28 1.48 -9.43
CA GLU A 172 10.33 0.73 -8.17
C GLU A 172 9.11 -0.20 -8.02
N ILE A 173 7.89 0.26 -8.36
CA ILE A 173 6.68 -0.59 -8.31
C ILE A 173 6.82 -1.78 -9.27
N LEU A 174 7.31 -1.55 -10.49
CA LEU A 174 7.59 -2.64 -11.44
C LEU A 174 8.69 -3.58 -10.92
N GLN A 175 9.68 -3.05 -10.19
CA GLN A 175 10.72 -3.86 -9.57
C GLN A 175 10.14 -4.75 -8.44
N MET A 176 9.20 -4.25 -7.65
CA MET A 176 8.51 -5.06 -6.63
C MET A 176 7.88 -6.32 -7.25
N LYS A 177 7.22 -6.17 -8.40
CA LYS A 177 6.66 -7.32 -9.14
C LYS A 177 7.74 -8.29 -9.59
N ARG A 178 8.85 -7.79 -10.17
CA ARG A 178 9.99 -8.64 -10.59
C ARG A 178 10.61 -9.40 -9.42
N ASP A 179 10.60 -8.82 -8.23
CA ASP A 179 11.06 -9.44 -6.98
C ASP A 179 10.05 -10.48 -6.43
N GLY A 180 8.91 -10.67 -7.10
CA GLY A 180 7.88 -11.65 -6.73
C GLY A 180 6.83 -11.14 -5.75
N HIS A 181 6.80 -9.84 -5.44
CA HIS A 181 5.75 -9.28 -4.59
C HIS A 181 4.43 -9.12 -5.37
N THR A 182 3.33 -9.31 -4.67
CA THR A 182 2.00 -8.90 -5.12
C THR A 182 1.77 -7.45 -4.72
N VAL A 183 1.24 -6.63 -5.60
CA VAL A 183 1.00 -5.21 -5.34
C VAL A 183 -0.47 -4.86 -5.60
N LEU A 184 -1.11 -4.19 -4.64
CA LEU A 184 -2.38 -3.49 -4.82
C LEU A 184 -2.09 -2.00 -4.78
N LEU A 185 -2.39 -1.28 -5.85
CA LEU A 185 -2.30 0.18 -5.84
C LEU A 185 -3.66 0.83 -6.12
N THR A 186 -3.91 1.95 -5.47
CA THR A 186 -5.03 2.83 -5.81
C THR A 186 -4.52 4.01 -6.63
N THR A 187 -5.29 4.43 -7.61
CA THR A 187 -4.98 5.62 -8.41
C THR A 187 -6.25 6.24 -9.01
N HIS A 188 -6.17 7.49 -9.36
CA HIS A 188 -7.18 8.18 -10.17
C HIS A 188 -6.64 8.55 -11.57
N TYR A 189 -5.39 8.16 -11.88
CA TYR A 189 -4.76 8.38 -13.18
C TYR A 189 -4.85 7.12 -14.04
N LEU A 190 -5.49 7.21 -15.19
CA LEU A 190 -5.66 6.09 -16.12
C LEU A 190 -4.31 5.65 -16.71
N ASP A 191 -3.48 6.61 -17.09
CA ASP A 191 -2.15 6.37 -17.66
C ASP A 191 -1.23 5.62 -16.68
N GLU A 192 -1.33 5.89 -15.38
CA GLU A 192 -0.60 5.16 -14.36
C GLU A 192 -1.07 3.70 -14.27
N ALA A 193 -2.39 3.50 -14.25
CA ALA A 193 -2.97 2.16 -14.19
C ALA A 193 -2.60 1.33 -15.43
N GLU A 194 -2.62 1.92 -16.64
CA GLU A 194 -2.21 1.25 -17.88
C GLU A 194 -0.73 0.87 -17.91
N GLN A 195 0.14 1.71 -17.34
CA GLN A 195 1.59 1.48 -17.33
C GLN A 195 2.04 0.44 -16.30
N LEU A 196 1.35 0.35 -15.17
CA LEU A 196 1.82 -0.44 -14.03
C LEU A 196 1.04 -1.72 -13.83
N CYS A 197 -0.28 -1.71 -14.06
CA CYS A 197 -1.15 -2.78 -13.60
C CYS A 197 -1.32 -3.89 -14.66
N ASP A 198 -1.32 -5.13 -14.18
CA ASP A 198 -1.69 -6.30 -15.00
C ASP A 198 -3.20 -6.38 -15.16
N ARG A 199 -3.94 -6.02 -14.10
CA ARG A 199 -5.40 -5.99 -14.05
C ARG A 199 -5.87 -4.79 -13.25
N ILE A 200 -7.05 -4.30 -13.59
CA ILE A 200 -7.65 -3.11 -13.00
C ILE A 200 -9.10 -3.40 -12.62
N ALA A 201 -9.53 -2.96 -11.45
CA ALA A 201 -10.92 -2.78 -11.12
C ALA A 201 -11.25 -1.28 -11.08
N ILE A 202 -12.27 -0.88 -11.84
CA ILE A 202 -12.72 0.52 -11.83
C ILE A 202 -13.80 0.65 -10.77
N ILE A 203 -13.59 1.55 -9.80
CA ILE A 203 -14.55 1.85 -8.75
C ILE A 203 -15.15 3.22 -9.00
N ASP A 204 -16.48 3.27 -9.07
CA ASP A 204 -17.25 4.50 -9.09
C ASP A 204 -18.40 4.39 -8.08
N ARG A 205 -18.58 5.45 -7.26
CA ARG A 205 -19.64 5.55 -6.25
C ARG A 205 -19.79 4.30 -5.38
N GLY A 206 -18.67 3.71 -5.00
CA GLY A 206 -18.60 2.53 -4.12
C GLY A 206 -18.87 1.19 -4.80
N ARG A 207 -18.90 1.11 -6.12
CA ARG A 207 -19.12 -0.12 -6.90
C ARG A 207 -18.01 -0.36 -7.90
N VAL A 208 -17.69 -1.61 -8.17
CA VAL A 208 -16.87 -2.02 -9.30
C VAL A 208 -17.70 -2.09 -10.55
#